data_54ac3c705ef2cde02a36c01dd575f688
#
_entry.id   54ac3c705ef2cde02a36c01dd575f688
#
_cell.length_a   1.000
_cell.length_b   1.000
_cell.length_c   1.000
_cell.angle_alpha   90.00
_cell.angle_beta   90.00
_cell.angle_gamma   90.00
#
_symmetry.space_group_name_H-M   'P 1'
#
loop_
_entity.id
_entity.type
_entity.pdbx_description
1 polymer ?
#
loop_
_entity_poly.entity_id
_entity_poly.type
_entity_poly.pdbx_seq_one_letter_code
_entity_poly.pdbx_strand_id
1 'polypeptide(L)'
;AAVMKEMGYRTQFWYGGLRSWQDIEKFTRREGFDEFHCADEFSGLGESSSWGIADGPFFEEVLKAMQKDEEDTFYFILTTSNHPPFAFDVDSKGFSRDRVAKKRGPAIPKDKKTLDQLGHIWYADDVMGKFIKAAEAYDPSTLFVVTGDHAERFNFSNDVSLWEKSGIPCFFYGAGIPTDLFAKDAAGSHLQIAPTLAELI
;
A
#
# COMPACT_ATOMS: atom_id res chain seq x y z
N ALA A 1 -11.68 -1.61 -12.32
CA ALA A 1 -11.49 -0.56 -13.35
C ALA A 1 -12.83 -0.18 -14.02
N ALA A 2 -13.65 -1.14 -14.48
CA ALA A 2 -14.86 -0.84 -15.28
C ALA A 2 -15.79 0.21 -14.65
N VAL A 3 -16.13 0.06 -13.37
CA VAL A 3 -16.98 1.02 -12.65
C VAL A 3 -16.38 2.44 -12.66
N MET A 4 -15.08 2.57 -12.39
CA MET A 4 -14.40 3.86 -12.40
C MET A 4 -14.45 4.52 -13.78
N LYS A 5 -14.30 3.73 -14.84
CA LYS A 5 -14.43 4.24 -16.22
C LYS A 5 -15.85 4.70 -16.56
N GLU A 6 -16.87 3.98 -16.09
CA GLU A 6 -18.28 4.41 -16.25
C GLU A 6 -18.57 5.72 -15.50
N MET A 7 -17.82 6.00 -14.43
CA MET A 7 -17.87 7.26 -13.69
C MET A 7 -17.01 8.36 -14.29
N GLY A 8 -16.29 8.10 -15.39
CA GLY A 8 -15.49 9.08 -16.11
C GLY A 8 -14.01 9.13 -15.74
N TYR A 9 -13.55 8.27 -14.87
CA TYR A 9 -12.14 8.22 -14.48
C TYR A 9 -11.29 7.47 -15.51
N ARG A 10 -10.11 7.99 -15.81
CA ARG A 10 -9.00 7.23 -16.38
C ARG A 10 -8.50 6.23 -15.34
N THR A 11 -8.01 5.05 -15.72
CA THR A 11 -7.64 4.02 -14.77
C THR A 11 -6.21 3.55 -14.98
N GLN A 12 -5.39 3.64 -13.94
CA GLN A 12 -3.99 3.22 -13.96
C GLN A 12 -3.74 2.17 -12.87
N PHE A 13 -3.04 1.10 -13.23
CA PHE A 13 -2.55 0.09 -12.29
C PHE A 13 -1.04 0.23 -12.12
N TRP A 14 -0.60 0.52 -10.92
CA TRP A 14 0.80 0.68 -10.55
C TRP A 14 1.26 -0.47 -9.65
N TYR A 15 2.28 -1.19 -10.09
CA TYR A 15 2.81 -2.34 -9.38
C TYR A 15 4.30 -2.14 -9.07
N GLY A 16 4.66 -2.13 -7.79
CA GLY A 16 6.06 -2.03 -7.35
C GLY A 16 6.93 -3.24 -7.68
N GLY A 17 6.34 -4.33 -8.17
CA GLY A 17 7.02 -5.57 -8.55
C GLY A 17 7.27 -5.71 -10.05
N LEU A 18 7.77 -6.90 -10.42
CA LEU A 18 8.16 -7.21 -11.80
C LEU A 18 6.95 -7.64 -12.65
N ARG A 19 6.93 -7.24 -13.91
CA ARG A 19 5.90 -7.56 -14.91
C ARG A 19 5.63 -9.06 -15.05
N SER A 20 6.67 -9.87 -14.88
CA SER A 20 6.60 -11.33 -15.03
C SER A 20 5.83 -12.04 -13.91
N TRP A 21 5.51 -11.34 -12.81
CA TRP A 21 4.85 -11.97 -11.67
C TRP A 21 3.40 -12.35 -12.00
N GLN A 22 3.09 -13.64 -12.00
CA GLN A 22 1.74 -14.22 -12.15
C GLN A 22 0.89 -13.65 -13.29
N ASP A 23 1.51 -13.28 -14.42
CA ASP A 23 0.80 -12.64 -15.54
C ASP A 23 -0.01 -11.38 -15.16
N ILE A 24 0.46 -10.63 -14.16
CA ILE A 24 -0.27 -9.50 -13.58
C ILE A 24 -0.68 -8.44 -14.62
N GLU A 25 0.14 -8.17 -15.62
CA GLU A 25 -0.20 -7.26 -16.72
C GLU A 25 -1.42 -7.76 -17.51
N LYS A 26 -1.47 -9.05 -17.84
CA LYS A 26 -2.62 -9.61 -18.56
C LYS A 26 -3.88 -9.56 -17.73
N PHE A 27 -3.76 -9.85 -16.44
CA PHE A 27 -4.86 -9.70 -15.50
C PHE A 27 -5.39 -8.27 -15.50
N THR A 28 -4.52 -7.29 -15.30
CA THR A 28 -4.85 -5.87 -15.24
C THR A 28 -5.57 -5.39 -16.50
N ARG A 29 -5.06 -5.77 -17.68
CA ARG A 29 -5.69 -5.43 -18.96
C ARG A 29 -7.07 -6.08 -19.14
N ARG A 30 -7.27 -7.30 -18.65
CA ARG A 30 -8.59 -7.98 -18.67
C ARG A 30 -9.58 -7.33 -17.73
N GLU A 31 -9.11 -6.80 -16.58
CA GLU A 31 -9.92 -6.02 -15.65
C GLU A 31 -10.27 -4.61 -16.18
N GLY A 32 -9.73 -4.26 -17.36
CA GLY A 32 -10.11 -3.06 -18.09
C GLY A 32 -9.35 -1.80 -17.68
N PHE A 33 -8.22 -1.91 -17.00
CA PHE A 33 -7.37 -0.74 -16.76
C PHE A 33 -6.81 -0.19 -18.07
N ASP A 34 -6.75 1.13 -18.19
CA ASP A 34 -6.21 1.82 -19.36
C ASP A 34 -4.69 1.68 -19.43
N GLU A 35 -4.02 1.77 -18.26
CA GLU A 35 -2.56 1.70 -18.16
C GLU A 35 -2.11 0.73 -17.09
N PHE A 36 -0.91 0.16 -17.32
CA PHE A 36 -0.20 -0.69 -16.37
C PHE A 36 1.25 -0.25 -16.29
N HIS A 37 1.72 0.08 -15.09
CA HIS A 37 3.08 0.46 -14.77
C HIS A 37 3.69 -0.50 -13.76
N CYS A 38 4.96 -0.83 -13.89
CA CYS A 38 5.63 -1.77 -12.99
C CYS A 38 7.11 -1.44 -12.81
N ALA A 39 7.76 -2.11 -11.85
CA ALA A 39 9.16 -1.87 -11.51
C ALA A 39 10.15 -1.96 -12.68
N ASP A 40 9.82 -2.74 -13.72
CA ASP A 40 10.68 -2.85 -14.92
C ASP A 40 10.87 -1.50 -15.62
N GLU A 41 9.92 -0.59 -15.52
CA GLU A 41 9.97 0.75 -16.12
C GLU A 41 10.86 1.71 -15.32
N PHE A 42 11.11 1.40 -14.05
CA PHE A 42 11.82 2.22 -13.08
C PHE A 42 13.19 1.64 -12.71
N SER A 43 13.75 0.79 -13.56
CA SER A 43 15.05 0.16 -13.30
C SER A 43 16.15 1.21 -13.12
N GLY A 44 16.89 1.11 -12.01
CA GLY A 44 17.93 2.09 -11.64
C GLY A 44 17.45 3.24 -10.74
N LEU A 45 16.17 3.34 -10.43
CA LEU A 45 15.62 4.36 -9.53
C LEU A 45 15.60 3.87 -8.08
N GLY A 46 16.75 3.73 -7.46
CA GLY A 46 16.85 3.41 -6.05
C GLY A 46 17.03 1.93 -5.72
N GLU A 47 16.75 1.57 -4.47
CA GLU A 47 16.96 0.22 -3.94
C GLU A 47 15.89 -0.73 -4.46
N SER A 48 16.31 -1.94 -4.85
CA SER A 48 15.43 -2.99 -5.35
C SER A 48 15.70 -4.32 -4.65
N SER A 49 14.71 -5.20 -4.66
CA SER A 49 14.78 -6.58 -4.18
C SER A 49 14.38 -7.55 -5.29
N SER A 50 14.38 -8.85 -4.98
CA SER A 50 13.82 -9.87 -5.87
C SER A 50 12.33 -9.68 -6.17
N TRP A 51 11.63 -8.85 -5.41
CA TRP A 51 10.19 -8.56 -5.56
C TRP A 51 9.92 -7.28 -6.34
N GLY A 52 10.88 -6.38 -6.45
CA GLY A 52 10.72 -5.14 -7.17
C GLY A 52 11.45 -3.96 -6.55
N ILE A 53 10.98 -2.76 -6.85
CA ILE A 53 11.52 -1.50 -6.36
C ILE A 53 11.01 -1.19 -4.94
N ALA A 54 11.81 -0.49 -4.14
CA ALA A 54 11.41 0.00 -2.83
C ALA A 54 10.23 0.99 -2.93
N ASP A 55 9.29 0.93 -1.98
CA ASP A 55 8.06 1.72 -2.02
C ASP A 55 8.32 3.24 -2.05
N GLY A 56 9.39 3.75 -1.42
CA GLY A 56 9.72 5.17 -1.44
C GLY A 56 9.93 5.71 -2.86
N PRO A 57 10.96 5.25 -3.61
CA PRO A 57 11.13 5.61 -5.02
C PRO A 57 9.91 5.29 -5.89
N PHE A 58 9.20 4.21 -5.62
CA PHE A 58 8.00 3.86 -6.35
C PHE A 58 6.89 4.92 -6.19
N PHE A 59 6.61 5.34 -4.97
CA PHE A 59 5.64 6.41 -4.71
C PHE A 59 6.05 7.75 -5.32
N GLU A 60 7.36 8.04 -5.43
CA GLU A 60 7.84 9.24 -6.13
C GLU A 60 7.44 9.21 -7.62
N GLU A 61 7.53 8.05 -8.29
CA GLU A 61 7.11 7.92 -9.69
C GLU A 61 5.59 8.04 -9.84
N VAL A 62 4.81 7.42 -8.93
CA VAL A 62 3.35 7.59 -8.91
C VAL A 62 2.98 9.06 -8.75
N LEU A 63 3.61 9.77 -7.81
CA LEU A 63 3.36 11.20 -7.59
C LEU A 63 3.69 12.05 -8.82
N LYS A 64 4.79 11.73 -9.52
CA LYS A 64 5.16 12.40 -10.78
C LYS A 64 4.12 12.17 -11.88
N ALA A 65 3.51 10.98 -11.94
CA ALA A 65 2.42 10.70 -12.87
C ALA A 65 1.18 11.50 -12.50
N MET A 66 0.76 11.47 -11.23
CA MET A 66 -0.37 12.27 -10.74
C MET A 66 -0.22 13.78 -11.09
N GLN A 67 1.01 14.31 -10.99
CA GLN A 67 1.30 15.71 -11.31
C GLN A 67 1.26 16.04 -12.81
N LYS A 68 1.24 15.04 -13.68
CA LYS A 68 1.19 15.21 -15.14
C LYS A 68 -0.18 14.89 -15.72
N ASP A 69 -0.98 14.12 -15.00
CA ASP A 69 -2.32 13.76 -15.45
C ASP A 69 -3.23 14.98 -15.39
N GLU A 70 -3.94 15.22 -16.50
CA GLU A 70 -4.89 16.33 -16.69
C GLU A 70 -6.34 15.87 -16.47
N GLU A 71 -6.55 14.57 -16.33
CA GLU A 71 -7.87 13.93 -16.18
C GLU A 71 -8.02 13.34 -14.78
N ASP A 72 -9.26 13.28 -14.29
CA ASP A 72 -9.58 12.55 -13.07
C ASP A 72 -9.17 11.08 -13.23
N THR A 73 -8.24 10.63 -12.41
CA THR A 73 -7.62 9.32 -12.57
C THR A 73 -7.75 8.46 -11.32
N PHE A 74 -8.16 7.23 -11.52
CA PHE A 74 -8.15 6.19 -10.50
C PHE A 74 -6.82 5.44 -10.54
N TYR A 75 -6.02 5.59 -9.49
CA TYR A 75 -4.76 4.88 -9.31
C TYR A 75 -4.96 3.66 -8.41
N PHE A 76 -4.75 2.46 -8.92
CA PHE A 76 -4.62 1.26 -8.11
C PHE A 76 -3.13 0.99 -7.89
N ILE A 77 -2.66 1.11 -6.64
CA ILE A 77 -1.24 1.04 -6.29
C ILE A 77 -0.99 -0.21 -5.45
N LEU A 78 -0.14 -1.11 -5.94
CA LEU A 78 0.27 -2.34 -5.26
C LEU A 78 1.77 -2.28 -4.93
N THR A 79 2.10 -2.18 -3.66
CA THR A 79 3.47 -2.05 -3.14
C THR A 79 4.12 -3.40 -2.86
N THR A 80 5.44 -3.44 -2.67
CA THR A 80 6.20 -4.69 -2.46
C THR A 80 7.19 -4.68 -1.30
N SER A 81 7.48 -3.53 -0.69
CA SER A 81 8.53 -3.45 0.35
C SER A 81 8.19 -4.24 1.62
N ASN A 82 6.90 -4.40 1.92
CA ASN A 82 6.46 -5.15 3.08
C ASN A 82 6.27 -6.65 2.76
N HIS A 83 7.18 -7.23 1.97
CA HIS A 83 7.16 -8.64 1.57
C HIS A 83 8.45 -9.36 1.97
N PRO A 84 8.40 -10.65 2.44
CA PRO A 84 9.60 -11.45 2.62
C PRO A 84 10.47 -11.50 1.34
N PRO A 85 11.79 -11.54 1.46
CA PRO A 85 12.61 -11.82 2.64
C PRO A 85 12.93 -10.62 3.53
N PHE A 86 12.27 -9.46 3.39
CA PHE A 86 12.53 -8.24 4.16
C PHE A 86 13.98 -7.77 4.00
N ALA A 87 14.40 -7.59 2.75
CA ALA A 87 15.80 -7.42 2.37
C ALA A 87 16.26 -5.96 2.26
N PHE A 88 15.33 -4.98 2.30
CA PHE A 88 15.72 -3.57 2.27
C PHE A 88 16.46 -3.14 3.54
N ASP A 89 17.46 -2.29 3.38
CA ASP A 89 18.20 -1.72 4.51
C ASP A 89 17.39 -0.60 5.19
N VAL A 90 16.42 -1.01 6.01
CA VAL A 90 15.55 -0.09 6.76
C VAL A 90 16.30 0.71 7.82
N ASP A 91 17.47 0.20 8.31
CA ASP A 91 18.29 0.91 9.27
C ASP A 91 18.90 2.17 8.65
N SER A 92 19.35 2.09 7.39
CA SER A 92 19.81 3.27 6.64
C SER A 92 18.72 4.30 6.36
N LYS A 93 17.43 3.88 6.43
CA LYS A 93 16.27 4.77 6.27
C LYS A 93 15.86 5.44 7.59
N GLY A 94 16.50 5.08 8.71
CA GLY A 94 16.26 5.67 10.04
C GLY A 94 15.48 4.78 11.01
N PHE A 95 15.23 3.51 10.66
CA PHE A 95 14.61 2.56 11.60
C PHE A 95 15.55 2.28 12.77
N SER A 96 15.06 2.42 13.99
CA SER A 96 15.84 2.18 15.20
C SER A 96 15.44 0.88 15.89
N ARG A 97 16.20 -0.19 15.65
CA ARG A 97 15.99 -1.52 16.26
C ARG A 97 15.99 -1.46 17.79
N ASP A 98 16.92 -0.71 18.37
CA ASP A 98 17.01 -0.55 19.83
C ASP A 98 15.79 0.14 20.42
N ARG A 99 15.27 1.17 19.75
CA ARG A 99 14.07 1.89 20.19
C ARG A 99 12.86 0.97 20.16
N VAL A 100 12.70 0.20 19.09
CA VAL A 100 11.60 -0.76 18.94
C VAL A 100 11.74 -1.89 19.93
N ALA A 101 12.92 -2.49 20.09
CA ALA A 101 13.17 -3.55 21.06
C ALA A 101 12.88 -3.14 22.52
N LYS A 102 13.07 -1.85 22.86
CA LYS A 102 12.73 -1.31 24.18
C LYS A 102 11.24 -1.04 24.38
N LYS A 103 10.53 -0.62 23.31
CA LYS A 103 9.11 -0.19 23.39
C LYS A 103 8.11 -1.31 23.11
N ARG A 104 8.51 -2.36 22.43
CA ARG A 104 7.63 -3.48 22.09
C ARG A 104 7.05 -4.16 23.34
N GLY A 105 5.83 -4.65 23.25
CA GLY A 105 5.23 -5.44 24.33
C GLY A 105 5.93 -6.82 24.50
N PRO A 106 5.69 -7.51 25.61
CA PRO A 106 6.31 -8.80 25.92
C PRO A 106 5.94 -9.91 24.93
N ALA A 107 4.80 -9.78 24.27
CA ALA A 107 4.32 -10.77 23.28
C ALA A 107 5.12 -10.76 21.96
N ILE A 108 5.86 -9.67 21.66
CA ILE A 108 6.61 -9.57 20.41
C ILE A 108 8.04 -10.13 20.59
N PRO A 109 8.47 -11.16 19.84
CA PRO A 109 9.79 -11.74 19.92
C PRO A 109 10.95 -10.74 19.71
N LYS A 110 12.11 -11.05 20.27
CA LYS A 110 13.33 -10.18 20.17
C LYS A 110 14.27 -10.59 19.05
N ASP A 111 13.87 -11.57 18.25
CA ASP A 111 14.75 -12.09 17.20
C ASP A 111 14.91 -11.10 16.03
N LYS A 112 15.98 -11.33 15.25
CA LYS A 112 16.31 -10.50 14.10
C LYS A 112 15.16 -10.46 13.07
N LYS A 113 14.52 -11.61 12.80
CA LYS A 113 13.45 -11.73 11.81
C LYS A 113 12.26 -10.82 12.17
N THR A 114 11.84 -10.85 13.43
CA THR A 114 10.75 -9.99 13.93
C THR A 114 11.11 -8.50 13.79
N LEU A 115 12.36 -8.13 14.13
CA LEU A 115 12.81 -6.74 13.99
C LEU A 115 12.92 -6.32 12.52
N ASP A 116 13.32 -7.21 11.62
CA ASP A 116 13.31 -6.94 10.17
C ASP A 116 11.88 -6.70 9.67
N GLN A 117 10.91 -7.54 10.05
CA GLN A 117 9.50 -7.36 9.70
C GLN A 117 8.95 -6.01 10.21
N LEU A 118 9.18 -5.70 11.48
CA LEU A 118 8.75 -4.43 12.06
C LEU A 118 9.40 -3.22 11.37
N GLY A 119 10.65 -3.36 10.94
CA GLY A 119 11.36 -2.34 10.17
C GLY A 119 10.72 -2.10 8.81
N HIS A 120 10.28 -3.16 8.12
CA HIS A 120 9.62 -3.03 6.82
C HIS A 120 8.20 -2.47 6.94
N ILE A 121 7.44 -2.85 7.99
CA ILE A 121 6.15 -2.21 8.29
C ILE A 121 6.35 -0.71 8.55
N TRP A 122 7.33 -0.35 9.40
CA TRP A 122 7.65 1.05 9.70
C TRP A 122 8.05 1.82 8.43
N TYR A 123 8.86 1.23 7.55
CA TYR A 123 9.29 1.86 6.31
C TYR A 123 8.10 2.08 5.36
N ALA A 124 7.26 1.05 5.16
CA ALA A 124 6.07 1.15 4.31
C ALA A 124 5.12 2.24 4.81
N ASP A 125 4.87 2.31 6.12
CA ASP A 125 4.04 3.35 6.76
C ASP A 125 4.62 4.75 6.58
N ASP A 126 5.93 4.93 6.82
CA ASP A 126 6.61 6.22 6.69
C ASP A 126 6.56 6.77 5.25
N VAL A 127 6.88 5.93 4.26
CA VAL A 127 6.90 6.38 2.84
C VAL A 127 5.49 6.58 2.29
N MET A 128 4.52 5.75 2.68
CA MET A 128 3.11 5.92 2.33
C MET A 128 2.56 7.22 2.94
N GLY A 129 2.85 7.50 4.21
CA GLY A 129 2.43 8.74 4.85
C GLY A 129 3.04 10.00 4.19
N LYS A 130 4.28 9.92 3.70
CA LYS A 130 4.91 10.99 2.91
C LYS A 130 4.23 11.17 1.56
N PHE A 131 3.94 10.08 0.87
CA PHE A 131 3.24 10.09 -0.42
C PHE A 131 1.84 10.72 -0.29
N ILE A 132 1.02 10.26 0.67
CA ILE A 132 -0.33 10.79 0.90
C ILE A 132 -0.27 12.31 1.13
N LYS A 133 0.62 12.78 2.01
CA LYS A 133 0.78 14.22 2.27
C LYS A 133 1.21 15.02 1.04
N ALA A 134 2.08 14.47 0.20
CA ALA A 134 2.53 15.13 -1.00
C ALA A 134 1.45 15.17 -2.09
N ALA A 135 0.69 14.09 -2.24
CA ALA A 135 -0.43 14.01 -3.16
C ALA A 135 -1.59 14.93 -2.73
N GLU A 136 -1.95 14.96 -1.43
CA GLU A 136 -2.94 15.89 -0.86
C GLU A 136 -2.52 17.35 -1.03
N ALA A 137 -1.23 17.66 -0.88
CA ALA A 137 -0.72 19.01 -1.09
C ALA A 137 -0.77 19.43 -2.56
N TYR A 138 -0.67 18.50 -3.51
CA TYR A 138 -0.81 18.73 -4.94
C TYR A 138 -2.29 18.88 -5.32
N ASP A 139 -3.11 17.93 -4.94
CA ASP A 139 -4.56 17.95 -5.16
C ASP A 139 -5.32 17.58 -3.86
N PRO A 140 -5.86 18.59 -3.15
CA PRO A 140 -6.62 18.38 -1.92
C PRO A 140 -7.94 17.61 -2.10
N SER A 141 -8.41 17.41 -3.33
CA SER A 141 -9.61 16.62 -3.62
C SER A 141 -9.34 15.12 -3.68
N THR A 142 -8.07 14.69 -3.68
CA THR A 142 -7.69 13.28 -3.75
C THR A 142 -8.28 12.46 -2.60
N LEU A 143 -8.96 11.38 -2.94
CA LEU A 143 -9.45 10.37 -2.01
C LEU A 143 -8.48 9.17 -1.95
N PHE A 144 -8.07 8.80 -0.76
CA PHE A 144 -7.20 7.65 -0.51
C PHE A 144 -7.98 6.51 0.14
N VAL A 145 -7.82 5.31 -0.40
CA VAL A 145 -8.26 4.07 0.24
C VAL A 145 -7.02 3.21 0.46
N VAL A 146 -6.72 2.89 1.71
CA VAL A 146 -5.54 2.11 2.07
C VAL A 146 -5.97 0.84 2.77
N THR A 147 -5.47 -0.29 2.30
CA THR A 147 -5.70 -1.60 2.91
C THR A 147 -4.52 -2.53 2.64
N GLY A 148 -4.41 -3.60 3.43
CA GLY A 148 -3.52 -4.72 3.12
C GLY A 148 -4.22 -5.77 2.25
N ASP A 149 -3.46 -6.63 1.61
CA ASP A 149 -3.98 -7.80 0.87
C ASP A 149 -4.27 -8.97 1.83
N HIS A 150 -3.41 -9.20 2.83
CA HIS A 150 -3.56 -10.22 3.87
C HIS A 150 -2.67 -9.92 5.09
N ALA A 151 -2.96 -10.54 6.25
CA ALA A 151 -2.23 -10.35 7.51
C ALA A 151 -1.50 -11.59 8.04
N GLU A 152 -1.69 -12.77 7.46
CA GLU A 152 -1.26 -14.05 8.03
C GLU A 152 0.25 -14.17 8.33
N ARG A 153 1.09 -13.38 7.68
CA ARG A 153 2.55 -13.39 7.87
C ARG A 153 3.04 -12.52 9.02
N PHE A 154 2.14 -11.75 9.65
CA PHE A 154 2.46 -10.78 10.69
C PHE A 154 1.99 -11.19 12.09
N ASN A 155 1.86 -12.47 12.33
CA ASN A 155 1.50 -13.00 13.64
C ASN A 155 2.76 -13.13 14.51
N PHE A 156 2.91 -12.22 15.47
CA PHE A 156 4.04 -12.18 16.39
C PHE A 156 3.80 -12.96 17.69
N SER A 157 2.62 -13.56 17.87
CA SER A 157 2.26 -14.39 19.02
C SER A 157 1.77 -15.76 18.55
N ASN A 158 2.00 -16.81 19.37
CA ASN A 158 1.50 -18.14 19.10
C ASN A 158 0.02 -18.31 19.50
N ASP A 159 -0.51 -17.40 20.29
CA ASP A 159 -1.89 -17.43 20.80
C ASP A 159 -2.66 -16.25 20.24
N VAL A 160 -2.91 -16.27 18.93
CA VAL A 160 -3.69 -15.24 18.22
C VAL A 160 -5.02 -15.84 17.76
N SER A 161 -6.08 -15.06 17.95
CA SER A 161 -7.41 -15.40 17.47
C SER A 161 -7.45 -15.45 15.93
N LEU A 162 -8.49 -16.07 15.36
CA LEU A 162 -8.70 -16.07 13.91
C LEU A 162 -8.85 -14.63 13.38
N TRP A 163 -9.50 -13.77 14.15
CA TRP A 163 -9.64 -12.35 13.83
C TRP A 163 -8.28 -11.66 13.68
N GLU A 164 -7.40 -11.81 14.66
CA GLU A 164 -6.04 -11.22 14.61
C GLU A 164 -5.19 -11.79 13.47
N LYS A 165 -5.40 -13.07 13.10
CA LYS A 165 -4.71 -13.71 11.96
C LYS A 165 -5.16 -13.18 10.61
N SER A 166 -6.43 -12.76 10.50
CA SER A 166 -7.06 -12.45 9.23
C SER A 166 -7.37 -10.96 9.08
N GLY A 167 -7.40 -10.22 10.20
CA GLY A 167 -7.72 -8.80 10.21
C GLY A 167 -6.62 -7.96 9.56
N ILE A 168 -7.01 -7.11 8.61
CA ILE A 168 -6.15 -6.11 8.00
C ILE A 168 -6.77 -4.73 8.21
N PRO A 169 -5.95 -3.68 8.37
CA PRO A 169 -6.48 -2.33 8.44
C PRO A 169 -7.06 -1.93 7.08
N CYS A 170 -8.16 -1.18 7.12
CA CYS A 170 -8.69 -0.49 5.95
C CYS A 170 -9.15 0.89 6.39
N PHE A 171 -8.70 1.92 5.70
CA PHE A 171 -9.16 3.28 5.98
C PHE A 171 -9.34 4.07 4.69
N PHE A 172 -10.29 5.00 4.77
CA PHE A 172 -10.58 6.00 3.75
C PHE A 172 -10.13 7.35 4.30
N TYR A 173 -9.41 8.11 3.50
CA TYR A 173 -8.87 9.40 3.88
C TYR A 173 -8.96 10.37 2.73
N GLY A 174 -9.36 11.62 3.00
CA GLY A 174 -9.45 12.68 2.00
C GLY A 174 -10.50 13.70 2.36
N ALA A 175 -10.58 14.78 1.58
CA ALA A 175 -11.57 15.82 1.77
C ALA A 175 -13.00 15.25 1.60
N GLY A 176 -13.89 15.65 2.49
CA GLY A 176 -15.29 15.22 2.45
C GLY A 176 -15.59 13.85 3.04
N ILE A 177 -14.57 13.08 3.46
CA ILE A 177 -14.80 11.80 4.13
C ILE A 177 -15.28 12.05 5.57
N PRO A 178 -16.49 11.58 5.94
CA PRO A 178 -16.98 11.70 7.31
C PRO A 178 -16.07 10.92 8.28
N THR A 179 -15.78 11.50 9.45
CA THR A 179 -14.98 10.85 10.49
C THR A 179 -15.66 9.62 11.12
N ASP A 180 -16.96 9.49 10.91
CA ASP A 180 -17.83 8.41 11.38
C ASP A 180 -18.36 7.52 10.23
N LEU A 181 -17.68 7.55 9.08
CA LEU A 181 -18.03 6.74 7.88
C LEU A 181 -18.24 5.27 8.23
N PHE A 182 -17.40 4.74 9.11
CA PHE A 182 -17.54 3.38 9.62
C PHE A 182 -17.86 3.40 11.12
N ALA A 183 -18.78 2.52 11.55
CA ALA A 183 -18.97 2.29 12.97
C ALA A 183 -17.65 1.81 13.60
N LYS A 184 -17.39 2.21 14.86
CA LYS A 184 -16.13 1.97 15.56
C LYS A 184 -15.70 0.50 15.59
N ASP A 185 -16.67 -0.41 15.62
CA ASP A 185 -16.46 -1.86 15.64
C ASP A 185 -16.87 -2.52 14.31
N ALA A 186 -16.92 -1.75 13.22
CA ALA A 186 -17.28 -2.28 11.91
C ALA A 186 -16.18 -3.22 11.41
N ALA A 187 -16.63 -4.32 10.79
CA ALA A 187 -15.80 -5.23 10.04
C ALA A 187 -16.36 -5.39 8.64
N GLY A 188 -15.49 -5.50 7.67
CA GLY A 188 -15.85 -5.68 6.29
C GLY A 188 -14.92 -6.65 5.57
N SER A 189 -15.05 -6.72 4.27
CA SER A 189 -14.16 -7.48 3.40
C SER A 189 -13.74 -6.62 2.21
N HIS A 190 -12.71 -7.07 1.48
CA HIS A 190 -12.27 -6.40 0.25
C HIS A 190 -13.39 -6.20 -0.77
N LEU A 191 -14.42 -7.08 -0.77
CA LEU A 191 -15.57 -6.97 -1.68
C LEU A 191 -16.40 -5.71 -1.43
N GLN A 192 -16.31 -5.11 -0.24
CA GLN A 192 -17.07 -3.91 0.11
C GLN A 192 -16.33 -2.61 -0.24
N ILE A 193 -15.01 -2.67 -0.51
CA ILE A 193 -14.21 -1.48 -0.79
C ILE A 193 -14.72 -0.77 -2.06
N ALA A 194 -14.87 -1.50 -3.15
CA ALA A 194 -15.27 -0.90 -4.43
C ALA A 194 -16.68 -0.26 -4.40
N PRO A 195 -17.74 -0.92 -3.88
CA PRO A 195 -19.04 -0.27 -3.75
C PRO A 195 -19.02 0.94 -2.79
N THR A 196 -18.30 0.84 -1.65
CA THR A 196 -18.18 1.98 -0.73
C THR A 196 -17.47 3.17 -1.41
N LEU A 197 -16.40 2.91 -2.16
CA LEU A 197 -15.71 3.95 -2.91
C LEU A 197 -16.64 4.61 -3.94
N ALA A 198 -17.40 3.82 -4.69
CA ALA A 198 -18.35 4.32 -5.69
C ALA A 198 -19.51 5.15 -5.10
N GLU A 199 -19.83 4.98 -3.82
CA GLU A 199 -20.83 5.79 -3.12
C GLU A 199 -20.25 7.13 -2.60
N LEU A 200 -18.92 7.23 -2.48
CA LEU A 200 -18.24 8.39 -1.93
C LEU A 200 -17.82 9.42 -2.98
N ILE A 201 -17.74 9.02 -4.24
CA ILE A 201 -17.34 9.83 -5.39
C ILE A 201 -18.50 10.01 -6.36
#